data_e40f23510bc2c27e794751f6f111753b
#
_entry.id   e40f23510bc2c27e794751f6f111753b
#
_cell.length_a   1.000
_cell.length_b   1.000
_cell.length_c   1.000
_cell.angle_alpha   90.00
_cell.angle_beta   90.00
_cell.angle_gamma   90.00
#
_symmetry.space_group_name_H-M   'P 1'
#
loop_
_entity.id
_entity.type
_entity.pdbx_description
1 polymer ?
#
loop_
_entity_poly.entity_id
_entity_poly.type
_entity_poly.pdbx_seq_one_letter_code
_entity_poly.pdbx_strand_id
1 'polypeptide(L)'
;MKTSELARRDKFQFSMLLNDKRYRSYTFQFFALFILICAMAYLGKNLLENLAAAGLNISYSFLGEPSGYDINQRLIEYNSQSTHLRASIVGVLNTLLVAFLGCIAATFFGVTAGILRLSNNWIVAKLMMIYVEIFRNVPVLIWILIIHSVFLAFLPQPKAFRGENPEATMLWDAFAFTGRGFYIPKPVFNDGSLIVIFTFILSIIGVFAFRYYARQKLYSEGKLLETRWTSVGIFFIPTILIYFALGNPVTLEYPELKGFNFKGGIHARGSLISLWFALSIYTGAFIAEVVRAGIQSVDKGQSEAAGALGMRPNFIMNLVILPQALRVIVPPLISFYLNITKNSSLALAVGYMDITGTLGGITLNQTGRAIEAVLLLMLFYLVISLSISAIMNVYNRSIMLKERLICLEIIIRLFARK
;
A
#
# COMPACT_ATOMS: atom_id res chain seq x y z
N MET A 1 55.98 27.52 -19.27
CA MET A 1 55.15 28.71 -19.08
C MET A 1 53.73 28.27 -18.79
N LYS A 2 53.35 28.23 -17.54
CA LYS A 2 51.97 27.97 -17.08
C LYS A 2 51.38 29.33 -16.77
N THR A 3 50.56 29.85 -17.70
CA THR A 3 49.76 31.05 -17.45
C THR A 3 48.60 30.68 -16.52
N SER A 4 48.73 31.14 -15.27
CA SER A 4 47.64 31.18 -14.30
C SER A 4 46.62 32.22 -14.78
N GLU A 5 45.54 31.77 -15.42
CA GLU A 5 44.33 32.57 -15.55
C GLU A 5 43.66 32.65 -14.16
N LEU A 6 44.03 33.66 -13.43
CA LEU A 6 43.27 34.17 -12.30
C LEU A 6 41.89 34.59 -12.81
N ALA A 7 40.90 33.78 -12.55
CA ALA A 7 39.49 34.11 -12.80
C ALA A 7 39.20 35.46 -12.13
N ARG A 8 39.21 36.56 -12.90
CA ARG A 8 38.66 37.85 -12.48
C ARG A 8 37.21 37.57 -12.00
N ARG A 9 36.96 37.75 -10.72
CA ARG A 9 35.60 37.87 -10.19
C ARG A 9 35.04 39.18 -10.76
N ASP A 10 34.39 39.10 -11.90
CA ASP A 10 33.68 40.24 -12.47
C ASP A 10 32.65 40.71 -11.43
N LYS A 11 32.72 42.05 -11.12
CA LYS A 11 31.77 42.68 -10.22
C LYS A 11 30.37 42.49 -10.82
N PHE A 12 29.43 42.04 -9.99
CA PHE A 12 28.06 41.82 -10.38
C PHE A 12 27.48 43.09 -11.06
N GLN A 13 26.98 42.92 -12.28
CA GLN A 13 26.27 43.95 -13.06
C GLN A 13 24.85 43.43 -13.34
N PHE A 14 23.85 44.32 -13.32
CA PHE A 14 22.46 43.96 -13.60
C PHE A 14 22.25 43.31 -14.95
N SER A 15 23.07 43.67 -15.96
CA SER A 15 23.05 43.03 -17.27
C SER A 15 23.40 41.56 -17.26
N MET A 16 24.13 41.07 -16.23
CA MET A 16 24.47 39.65 -16.05
C MET A 16 23.24 38.79 -15.70
N LEU A 17 22.19 39.38 -15.11
CA LEU A 17 20.95 38.65 -14.84
C LEU A 17 20.27 38.07 -16.10
N LEU A 18 20.46 38.73 -17.24
CA LEU A 18 19.86 38.30 -18.52
C LEU A 18 20.89 37.66 -19.46
N ASN A 19 22.15 38.10 -19.42
CA ASN A 19 23.16 37.72 -20.40
C ASN A 19 24.09 36.59 -19.91
N ASP A 20 24.36 36.49 -18.60
CA ASP A 20 25.19 35.41 -18.05
C ASP A 20 24.36 34.15 -17.81
N LYS A 21 24.77 33.01 -18.37
CA LYS A 21 24.12 31.71 -18.22
C LYS A 21 23.95 31.27 -16.74
N ARG A 22 24.82 31.72 -15.84
CA ARG A 22 24.77 31.38 -14.39
C ARG A 22 23.57 32.03 -13.71
N TYR A 23 23.31 33.31 -13.99
CA TYR A 23 22.24 34.08 -13.32
C TYR A 23 20.93 34.03 -14.11
N ARG A 24 20.98 33.95 -15.44
CA ARG A 24 19.81 33.94 -16.31
C ARG A 24 18.77 32.86 -15.93
N SER A 25 19.23 31.66 -15.65
CA SER A 25 18.32 30.56 -15.23
C SER A 25 17.56 30.88 -13.94
N TYR A 26 18.26 31.42 -12.95
CA TYR A 26 17.62 31.82 -11.68
C TYR A 26 16.69 33.02 -11.86
N THR A 27 17.07 33.97 -12.70
CA THR A 27 16.24 35.14 -13.02
C THR A 27 14.93 34.73 -13.68
N PHE A 28 14.96 33.87 -14.69
CA PHE A 28 13.75 33.36 -15.32
C PHE A 28 12.91 32.52 -14.38
N GLN A 29 13.52 31.70 -13.55
CA GLN A 29 12.79 30.90 -12.51
C GLN A 29 12.12 31.82 -11.49
N PHE A 30 12.79 32.88 -11.04
CA PHE A 30 12.24 33.86 -10.12
C PHE A 30 11.03 34.57 -10.74
N PHE A 31 11.14 35.10 -11.98
CA PHE A 31 10.02 35.76 -12.65
C PHE A 31 8.87 34.79 -12.93
N ALA A 32 9.16 33.58 -13.37
CA ALA A 32 8.12 32.56 -13.57
C ALA A 32 7.37 32.23 -12.27
N LEU A 33 8.12 32.04 -11.18
CA LEU A 33 7.53 31.80 -9.85
C LEU A 33 6.73 33.01 -9.37
N PHE A 34 7.24 34.23 -9.54
CA PHE A 34 6.57 35.45 -9.18
C PHE A 34 5.23 35.63 -9.94
N ILE A 35 5.25 35.41 -11.27
CA ILE A 35 4.05 35.45 -12.11
C ILE A 35 3.05 34.39 -11.64
N LEU A 36 3.51 33.18 -11.36
CA LEU A 36 2.66 32.12 -10.84
C LEU A 36 2.01 32.49 -9.51
N ILE A 37 2.78 33.05 -8.56
CA ILE A 37 2.25 33.50 -7.27
C ILE A 37 1.23 34.61 -7.47
N CYS A 38 1.50 35.60 -8.33
CA CYS A 38 0.56 36.70 -8.63
C CYS A 38 -0.73 36.15 -9.27
N ALA A 39 -0.62 35.21 -10.21
CA ALA A 39 -1.77 34.57 -10.83
C ALA A 39 -2.61 33.80 -9.80
N MET A 40 -1.97 33.02 -8.92
CA MET A 40 -2.66 32.30 -7.83
C MET A 40 -3.33 33.25 -6.83
N ALA A 41 -2.66 34.35 -6.47
CA ALA A 41 -3.24 35.37 -5.58
C ALA A 41 -4.46 36.07 -6.22
N TYR A 42 -4.38 36.39 -7.51
CA TYR A 42 -5.49 36.97 -8.27
C TYR A 42 -6.67 36.00 -8.36
N LEU A 43 -6.43 34.73 -8.69
CA LEU A 43 -7.48 33.70 -8.72
C LEU A 43 -8.10 33.47 -7.34
N GLY A 44 -7.28 33.44 -6.29
CA GLY A 44 -7.76 33.32 -4.91
C GLY A 44 -8.63 34.51 -4.48
N LYS A 45 -8.20 35.74 -4.82
CA LYS A 45 -9.01 36.95 -4.54
C LYS A 45 -10.35 36.90 -5.28
N ASN A 46 -10.33 36.61 -6.60
CA ASN A 46 -11.56 36.48 -7.39
C ASN A 46 -12.52 35.42 -6.83
N LEU A 47 -11.96 34.27 -6.40
CA LEU A 47 -12.76 33.20 -5.76
C LEU A 47 -13.49 33.74 -4.52
N LEU A 48 -12.75 34.41 -3.62
CA LEU A 48 -13.33 34.94 -2.38
C LEU A 48 -14.39 36.02 -2.65
N GLU A 49 -14.13 36.91 -3.61
CA GLU A 49 -15.08 37.98 -3.98
C GLU A 49 -16.35 37.38 -4.60
N ASN A 50 -16.21 36.39 -5.50
CA ASN A 50 -17.37 35.74 -6.12
C ASN A 50 -18.18 34.92 -5.11
N LEU A 51 -17.54 34.26 -4.15
CA LEU A 51 -18.22 33.56 -3.07
C LEU A 51 -19.01 34.54 -2.19
N ALA A 52 -18.37 35.65 -1.80
CA ALA A 52 -19.05 36.68 -1.01
C ALA A 52 -20.24 37.30 -1.75
N ALA A 53 -20.09 37.56 -3.07
CA ALA A 53 -21.17 38.06 -3.92
C ALA A 53 -22.33 37.03 -4.06
N ALA A 54 -22.03 35.74 -4.03
CA ALA A 54 -23.03 34.68 -4.00
C ALA A 54 -23.63 34.42 -2.60
N GLY A 55 -23.23 35.16 -1.57
CA GLY A 55 -23.68 34.96 -0.19
C GLY A 55 -23.09 33.70 0.46
N LEU A 56 -22.04 33.13 -0.12
CA LEU A 56 -21.37 31.95 0.38
C LEU A 56 -20.08 32.32 1.11
N ASN A 57 -19.97 31.85 2.35
CA ASN A 57 -18.75 32.01 3.15
C ASN A 57 -18.08 30.63 3.31
N ILE A 58 -16.77 30.59 3.18
CA ILE A 58 -16.01 29.38 3.49
C ILE A 58 -16.18 29.08 4.98
N SER A 59 -16.76 27.94 5.29
CA SER A 59 -16.98 27.47 6.65
C SER A 59 -16.91 25.96 6.74
N TYR A 60 -16.24 25.48 7.77
CA TYR A 60 -16.14 24.05 8.09
C TYR A 60 -17.07 23.62 9.22
N SER A 61 -18.06 24.47 9.61
CA SER A 61 -19.03 24.15 10.67
C SER A 61 -19.85 22.90 10.39
N PHE A 62 -20.14 22.64 9.10
CA PHE A 62 -20.87 21.45 8.68
C PHE A 62 -20.24 20.14 9.14
N LEU A 63 -18.93 20.10 9.39
CA LEU A 63 -18.25 18.91 9.90
C LEU A 63 -18.78 18.48 11.27
N GLY A 64 -19.31 19.40 12.06
CA GLY A 64 -19.93 19.12 13.37
C GLY A 64 -21.42 18.73 13.30
N GLU A 65 -22.07 18.88 12.14
CA GLU A 65 -23.49 18.56 11.96
C GLU A 65 -23.71 17.04 11.76
N PRO A 66 -24.89 16.49 12.10
CA PRO A 66 -25.22 15.10 11.86
C PRO A 66 -25.19 14.77 10.36
N SER A 67 -24.57 13.66 10.00
CA SER A 67 -24.39 13.29 8.59
C SER A 67 -25.68 12.84 7.90
N GLY A 68 -26.64 12.27 8.65
CA GLY A 68 -27.93 11.86 8.10
C GLY A 68 -27.91 10.65 7.17
N TYR A 69 -26.74 10.03 6.91
CA TYR A 69 -26.62 8.85 6.05
C TYR A 69 -25.85 7.72 6.72
N ASP A 70 -26.02 6.50 6.23
CA ASP A 70 -25.35 5.33 6.77
C ASP A 70 -24.17 4.90 5.87
N ILE A 71 -23.12 4.34 6.49
CA ILE A 71 -21.95 3.82 5.79
C ILE A 71 -21.91 2.31 5.98
N ASN A 72 -22.04 1.59 4.90
CA ASN A 72 -22.19 0.15 4.90
C ASN A 72 -20.96 -0.61 5.38
N GLN A 73 -19.75 -0.17 5.05
CA GLN A 73 -18.47 -0.73 5.50
C GLN A 73 -17.85 0.25 6.47
N ARG A 74 -17.61 -0.18 7.71
CA ARG A 74 -17.05 0.68 8.78
C ARG A 74 -16.11 -0.11 9.66
N LEU A 75 -14.98 0.50 10.00
CA LEU A 75 -13.98 -0.04 10.92
C LEU A 75 -14.14 0.48 12.35
N ILE A 76 -14.86 1.58 12.51
CA ILE A 76 -15.20 2.20 13.80
C ILE A 76 -16.71 2.36 13.92
N GLU A 77 -17.19 2.51 15.13
CA GLU A 77 -18.62 2.75 15.39
C GLU A 77 -19.08 4.04 14.71
N TYR A 78 -20.15 3.93 13.95
CA TYR A 78 -20.75 5.02 13.18
C TYR A 78 -22.25 4.75 12.98
N ASN A 79 -23.04 5.78 13.02
CA ASN A 79 -24.47 5.77 12.68
C ASN A 79 -24.86 7.08 11.98
N SER A 80 -26.07 7.18 11.46
CA SER A 80 -26.57 8.36 10.76
C SER A 80 -26.65 9.64 11.62
N GLN A 81 -26.63 9.53 12.96
CA GLN A 81 -26.57 10.66 13.88
C GLN A 81 -25.13 11.12 14.17
N SER A 82 -24.15 10.36 13.71
CA SER A 82 -22.74 10.78 13.80
C SER A 82 -22.47 11.97 12.90
N THR A 83 -21.47 12.77 13.22
CA THR A 83 -21.13 13.98 12.49
C THR A 83 -20.51 13.69 11.11
N HIS A 84 -20.58 14.67 10.21
CA HIS A 84 -19.89 14.61 8.90
C HIS A 84 -18.37 14.39 9.05
N LEU A 85 -17.74 14.94 10.11
CA LEU A 85 -16.35 14.66 10.43
C LEU A 85 -16.12 13.18 10.70
N ARG A 86 -16.99 12.56 11.51
CA ARG A 86 -16.87 11.12 11.81
C ARG A 86 -17.13 10.27 10.58
N ALA A 87 -18.09 10.66 9.73
CA ALA A 87 -18.31 10.03 8.42
C ALA A 87 -17.07 10.09 7.52
N SER A 88 -16.42 11.26 7.46
CA SER A 88 -15.17 11.48 6.72
C SER A 88 -14.04 10.60 7.26
N ILE A 89 -13.90 10.48 8.59
CA ILE A 89 -12.91 9.59 9.20
C ILE A 89 -13.16 8.11 8.82
N VAL A 90 -14.41 7.66 8.82
CA VAL A 90 -14.76 6.30 8.33
C VAL A 90 -14.36 6.13 6.87
N GLY A 91 -14.62 7.13 6.02
CA GLY A 91 -14.19 7.13 4.61
C GLY A 91 -12.67 7.06 4.46
N VAL A 92 -11.92 7.82 5.29
CA VAL A 92 -10.44 7.75 5.36
C VAL A 92 -9.97 6.34 5.70
N LEU A 93 -10.54 5.73 6.74
CA LEU A 93 -10.17 4.39 7.18
C LEU A 93 -10.49 3.34 6.11
N ASN A 94 -11.62 3.49 5.42
CA ASN A 94 -11.99 2.63 4.30
C ASN A 94 -11.03 2.76 3.12
N THR A 95 -10.59 3.98 2.78
CA THR A 95 -9.55 4.23 1.78
C THR A 95 -8.24 3.52 2.15
N LEU A 96 -7.79 3.70 3.40
CA LEU A 96 -6.56 3.10 3.89
C LEU A 96 -6.62 1.58 3.93
N LEU A 97 -7.78 1.00 4.30
CA LEU A 97 -7.99 -0.44 4.30
C LEU A 97 -7.80 -1.03 2.91
N VAL A 98 -8.48 -0.47 1.91
CA VAL A 98 -8.35 -0.94 0.50
C VAL A 98 -6.93 -0.74 -0.01
N ALA A 99 -6.32 0.41 0.27
CA ALA A 99 -4.96 0.70 -0.16
C ALA A 99 -3.94 -0.28 0.45
N PHE A 100 -4.03 -0.53 1.75
CA PHE A 100 -3.14 -1.45 2.46
C PHE A 100 -3.27 -2.90 1.96
N LEU A 101 -4.49 -3.42 1.94
CA LEU A 101 -4.77 -4.78 1.46
C LEU A 101 -4.45 -4.91 -0.03
N GLY A 102 -4.75 -3.89 -0.83
CA GLY A 102 -4.46 -3.84 -2.26
C GLY A 102 -2.96 -3.84 -2.56
N CYS A 103 -2.15 -3.07 -1.82
CA CYS A 103 -0.70 -3.06 -1.98
C CYS A 103 -0.08 -4.43 -1.69
N ILE A 104 -0.51 -5.11 -0.61
CA ILE A 104 -0.02 -6.44 -0.27
C ILE A 104 -0.38 -7.45 -1.36
N ALA A 105 -1.64 -7.51 -1.75
CA ALA A 105 -2.12 -8.47 -2.73
C ALA A 105 -1.56 -8.19 -4.14
N ALA A 106 -1.48 -6.93 -4.57
CA ALA A 106 -0.90 -6.55 -5.85
C ALA A 106 0.59 -6.90 -5.92
N THR A 107 1.33 -6.74 -4.81
CA THR A 107 2.73 -7.15 -4.75
C THR A 107 2.86 -8.66 -4.85
N PHE A 108 2.03 -9.41 -4.12
CA PHE A 108 2.02 -10.87 -4.20
C PHE A 108 1.72 -11.37 -5.62
N PHE A 109 0.62 -10.91 -6.23
CA PHE A 109 0.27 -11.30 -7.61
C PHE A 109 1.31 -10.84 -8.62
N GLY A 110 1.81 -9.61 -8.47
CA GLY A 110 2.78 -9.04 -9.38
C GLY A 110 4.15 -9.72 -9.33
N VAL A 111 4.69 -9.96 -8.14
CA VAL A 111 5.95 -10.68 -7.98
C VAL A 111 5.83 -12.11 -8.51
N THR A 112 4.75 -12.81 -8.13
CA THR A 112 4.49 -14.17 -8.59
C THR A 112 4.39 -14.24 -10.12
N ALA A 113 3.55 -13.40 -10.73
CA ALA A 113 3.36 -13.37 -12.18
C ALA A 113 4.65 -12.93 -12.92
N GLY A 114 5.39 -11.95 -12.38
CA GLY A 114 6.65 -11.49 -12.95
C GLY A 114 7.74 -12.58 -12.99
N ILE A 115 7.86 -13.34 -11.91
CA ILE A 115 8.78 -14.48 -11.85
C ILE A 115 8.32 -15.60 -12.79
N LEU A 116 7.03 -15.94 -12.79
CA LEU A 116 6.48 -16.99 -13.64
C LEU A 116 6.60 -16.66 -15.14
N ARG A 117 6.61 -15.38 -15.53
CA ARG A 117 6.91 -14.96 -16.92
C ARG A 117 8.34 -15.27 -17.36
N LEU A 118 9.27 -15.45 -16.42
CA LEU A 118 10.66 -15.82 -16.68
C LEU A 118 10.89 -17.35 -16.64
N SER A 119 9.82 -18.12 -16.44
CA SER A 119 9.87 -19.58 -16.39
C SER A 119 10.31 -20.18 -17.73
N ASN A 120 11.12 -21.23 -17.67
CA ASN A 120 11.47 -22.05 -18.84
C ASN A 120 10.26 -22.83 -19.40
N ASN A 121 9.17 -22.97 -18.63
CA ASN A 121 7.94 -23.58 -19.11
C ASN A 121 7.18 -22.56 -19.98
N TRP A 122 7.12 -22.85 -21.29
CA TRP A 122 6.48 -21.98 -22.27
C TRP A 122 4.99 -21.68 -21.96
N ILE A 123 4.24 -22.68 -21.48
CA ILE A 123 2.81 -22.52 -21.16
C ILE A 123 2.64 -21.51 -20.03
N VAL A 124 3.40 -21.68 -18.95
CA VAL A 124 3.34 -20.80 -17.77
C VAL A 124 3.74 -19.36 -18.15
N ALA A 125 4.85 -19.21 -18.87
CA ALA A 125 5.31 -17.89 -19.32
C ALA A 125 4.27 -17.22 -20.23
N LYS A 126 3.63 -17.98 -21.14
CA LYS A 126 2.63 -17.48 -22.08
C LYS A 126 1.33 -17.06 -21.37
N LEU A 127 0.84 -17.87 -20.41
CA LEU A 127 -0.34 -17.55 -19.62
C LEU A 127 -0.15 -16.27 -18.79
N MET A 128 1.01 -16.13 -18.16
CA MET A 128 1.32 -14.91 -17.38
C MET A 128 1.51 -13.69 -18.29
N MET A 129 2.02 -13.87 -19.51
CA MET A 129 2.09 -12.81 -20.50
C MET A 129 0.69 -12.34 -20.89
N ILE A 130 -0.22 -13.27 -21.21
CA ILE A 130 -1.62 -12.96 -21.56
C ILE A 130 -2.31 -12.22 -20.41
N TYR A 131 -2.16 -12.71 -19.17
CA TYR A 131 -2.68 -12.01 -18.00
C TYR A 131 -2.21 -10.55 -17.95
N VAL A 132 -0.92 -10.32 -18.06
CA VAL A 132 -0.35 -8.96 -17.96
C VAL A 132 -0.85 -8.06 -19.08
N GLU A 133 -0.87 -8.56 -20.33
CA GLU A 133 -1.34 -7.78 -21.48
C GLU A 133 -2.84 -7.43 -21.38
N ILE A 134 -3.68 -8.38 -20.96
CA ILE A 134 -5.12 -8.13 -20.81
C ILE A 134 -5.38 -7.06 -19.75
N PHE A 135 -4.79 -7.19 -18.55
CA PHE A 135 -5.08 -6.27 -17.45
C PHE A 135 -4.47 -4.87 -17.66
N ARG A 136 -3.34 -4.75 -18.34
CA ARG A 136 -2.71 -3.45 -18.60
C ARG A 136 -3.40 -2.63 -19.68
N ASN A 137 -4.04 -3.28 -20.65
CA ASN A 137 -4.62 -2.60 -21.82
C ASN A 137 -6.08 -2.17 -21.64
N VAL A 138 -6.73 -2.54 -20.53
CA VAL A 138 -8.11 -2.18 -20.22
C VAL A 138 -8.16 -1.27 -19.00
N PRO A 139 -8.93 -0.17 -19.00
CA PRO A 139 -9.04 0.74 -17.86
C PRO A 139 -9.48 0.02 -16.58
N VAL A 140 -8.88 0.39 -15.45
CA VAL A 140 -9.13 -0.25 -14.15
C VAL A 140 -10.61 -0.21 -13.72
N LEU A 141 -11.33 0.87 -14.03
CA LEU A 141 -12.76 0.99 -13.72
C LEU A 141 -13.58 -0.13 -14.35
N ILE A 142 -13.27 -0.49 -15.59
CA ILE A 142 -13.96 -1.59 -16.29
C ILE A 142 -13.73 -2.91 -15.54
N TRP A 143 -12.51 -3.17 -15.08
CA TRP A 143 -12.20 -4.36 -14.27
C TRP A 143 -12.95 -4.38 -12.95
N ILE A 144 -13.07 -3.23 -12.27
CA ILE A 144 -13.84 -3.12 -11.03
C ILE A 144 -15.31 -3.50 -11.28
N LEU A 145 -15.92 -2.96 -12.35
CA LEU A 145 -17.31 -3.26 -12.70
C LEU A 145 -17.53 -4.72 -13.11
N ILE A 146 -16.64 -5.28 -13.94
CA ILE A 146 -16.72 -6.68 -14.35
C ILE A 146 -16.61 -7.61 -13.14
N ILE A 147 -15.58 -7.44 -12.31
CA ILE A 147 -15.34 -8.31 -11.16
C ILE A 147 -16.49 -8.20 -10.15
N HIS A 148 -17.01 -6.98 -9.92
CA HIS A 148 -18.17 -6.79 -9.05
C HIS A 148 -19.42 -7.49 -9.59
N SER A 149 -19.68 -7.37 -10.89
CA SER A 149 -20.81 -8.04 -11.56
C SER A 149 -20.68 -9.56 -11.51
N VAL A 150 -19.45 -10.09 -11.71
CA VAL A 150 -19.17 -11.53 -11.58
C VAL A 150 -19.46 -12.00 -10.15
N PHE A 151 -19.01 -11.28 -9.12
CA PHE A 151 -19.30 -11.67 -7.74
C PHE A 151 -20.80 -11.65 -7.42
N LEU A 152 -21.54 -10.68 -7.93
CA LEU A 152 -23.00 -10.62 -7.75
C LEU A 152 -23.73 -11.75 -8.47
N ALA A 153 -23.26 -12.15 -9.66
CA ALA A 153 -23.91 -13.15 -10.50
C ALA A 153 -23.60 -14.60 -10.07
N PHE A 154 -22.35 -14.88 -9.69
CA PHE A 154 -21.89 -16.25 -9.44
C PHE A 154 -21.88 -16.66 -7.97
N LEU A 155 -21.78 -15.71 -7.04
CA LEU A 155 -21.84 -16.06 -5.62
C LEU A 155 -23.28 -16.22 -5.15
N PRO A 156 -23.56 -17.24 -4.31
CA PRO A 156 -24.90 -17.51 -3.82
C PRO A 156 -25.42 -16.35 -2.97
N GLN A 157 -26.72 -16.12 -3.04
CA GLN A 157 -27.40 -15.18 -2.16
C GLN A 157 -27.57 -15.81 -0.77
N PRO A 158 -27.66 -15.03 0.34
CA PRO A 158 -27.88 -15.59 1.67
C PRO A 158 -29.07 -16.53 1.80
N LYS A 159 -30.08 -16.35 0.96
CA LYS A 159 -31.26 -17.25 0.90
C LYS A 159 -30.91 -18.68 0.47
N ALA A 160 -29.85 -18.88 -0.32
CA ALA A 160 -29.43 -20.19 -0.81
C ALA A 160 -28.84 -21.09 0.33
N PHE A 161 -28.54 -20.51 1.48
CA PHE A 161 -28.04 -21.23 2.66
C PHE A 161 -29.18 -21.71 3.60
N ARG A 162 -30.46 -21.62 3.15
CA ARG A 162 -31.63 -21.98 3.95
C ARG A 162 -32.22 -23.32 3.56
N GLY A 163 -33.00 -23.90 4.50
CA GLY A 163 -33.78 -25.10 4.26
C GLY A 163 -33.08 -26.37 4.69
N GLU A 164 -33.78 -27.48 4.56
CA GLU A 164 -33.25 -28.82 4.88
C GLU A 164 -32.22 -29.30 3.84
N ASN A 165 -32.36 -28.83 2.59
CA ASN A 165 -31.42 -29.09 1.49
C ASN A 165 -30.95 -27.74 0.90
N PRO A 166 -30.00 -27.05 1.53
CA PRO A 166 -29.55 -25.76 1.06
C PRO A 166 -28.73 -25.89 -0.24
N GLU A 167 -28.95 -24.96 -1.19
CA GLU A 167 -28.19 -24.88 -2.45
C GLU A 167 -26.71 -24.50 -2.23
N ALA A 168 -26.40 -23.85 -1.11
CA ALA A 168 -25.04 -23.44 -0.73
C ALA A 168 -24.77 -23.78 0.75
N THR A 169 -23.54 -24.18 1.05
CA THR A 169 -23.09 -24.51 2.40
C THR A 169 -21.97 -23.59 2.85
N MET A 170 -21.85 -23.39 4.14
CA MET A 170 -20.72 -22.65 4.71
C MET A 170 -19.45 -23.52 4.65
N LEU A 171 -18.33 -22.89 4.32
CA LEU A 171 -17.05 -23.57 4.35
C LEU A 171 -16.61 -23.75 5.82
N TRP A 172 -16.43 -25.00 6.24
CA TRP A 172 -16.10 -25.42 7.62
C TRP A 172 -17.10 -24.89 8.67
N ASP A 173 -18.33 -24.65 8.31
CA ASP A 173 -19.36 -24.03 9.16
C ASP A 173 -18.97 -22.68 9.79
N ALA A 174 -17.95 -22.06 9.22
CA ALA A 174 -17.33 -20.83 9.73
C ALA A 174 -17.34 -19.67 8.74
N PHE A 175 -17.24 -19.98 7.43
CA PHE A 175 -17.10 -18.96 6.39
C PHE A 175 -18.26 -19.03 5.41
N ALA A 176 -18.97 -17.90 5.21
CA ALA A 176 -20.00 -17.81 4.20
C ALA A 176 -19.57 -16.81 3.10
N PHE A 177 -19.48 -17.31 1.88
CA PHE A 177 -19.16 -16.51 0.70
C PHE A 177 -20.44 -16.26 -0.10
N THR A 178 -20.89 -15.01 -0.10
CA THR A 178 -22.15 -14.61 -0.71
C THR A 178 -21.97 -13.43 -1.66
N GLY A 179 -22.92 -13.22 -2.58
CA GLY A 179 -22.95 -12.03 -3.44
C GLY A 179 -23.09 -10.71 -2.66
N ARG A 180 -23.53 -10.76 -1.38
CA ARG A 180 -23.57 -9.58 -0.51
C ARG A 180 -22.24 -9.30 0.20
N GLY A 181 -21.33 -10.26 0.22
CA GLY A 181 -20.04 -10.18 0.85
C GLY A 181 -19.61 -11.48 1.53
N PHE A 182 -18.46 -11.43 2.16
CA PHE A 182 -17.88 -12.56 2.89
C PHE A 182 -18.10 -12.38 4.38
N TYR A 183 -18.57 -13.42 5.00
CA TYR A 183 -18.77 -13.49 6.46
C TYR A 183 -17.74 -14.44 7.03
N ILE A 184 -16.93 -13.92 7.94
CA ILE A 184 -15.82 -14.64 8.56
C ILE A 184 -15.93 -14.58 10.08
N PRO A 185 -15.42 -15.56 10.83
CA PRO A 185 -15.44 -15.52 12.30
C PRO A 185 -14.77 -14.26 12.84
N LYS A 186 -15.38 -13.63 13.83
CA LYS A 186 -14.87 -12.45 14.53
C LYS A 186 -14.18 -12.88 15.83
N PRO A 187 -12.91 -12.52 16.06
CA PRO A 187 -12.30 -12.72 17.36
C PRO A 187 -12.96 -11.79 18.39
N VAL A 188 -13.45 -12.37 19.47
CA VAL A 188 -13.99 -11.67 20.63
C VAL A 188 -12.94 -11.75 21.73
N PHE A 189 -12.50 -10.59 22.19
CA PHE A 189 -11.48 -10.47 23.22
C PHE A 189 -12.15 -10.36 24.59
N ASN A 190 -12.08 -11.44 25.36
CA ASN A 190 -12.57 -11.50 26.73
C ASN A 190 -11.48 -11.10 27.74
N ASP A 191 -11.80 -11.14 29.03
CA ASP A 191 -10.86 -10.84 30.10
C ASP A 191 -9.62 -11.73 30.01
N GLY A 192 -8.44 -11.14 30.12
CA GLY A 192 -7.16 -11.83 29.95
C GLY A 192 -6.60 -11.82 28.51
N SER A 193 -7.38 -11.45 27.49
CA SER A 193 -6.92 -11.40 26.10
C SER A 193 -5.75 -10.43 25.88
N LEU A 194 -5.70 -9.33 26.63
CA LEU A 194 -4.58 -8.38 26.58
C LEU A 194 -3.25 -9.03 26.98
N ILE A 195 -3.27 -9.97 27.93
CA ILE A 195 -2.06 -10.70 28.36
C ILE A 195 -1.57 -11.60 27.24
N VAL A 196 -2.49 -12.25 26.51
CA VAL A 196 -2.15 -13.08 25.34
C VAL A 196 -1.52 -12.22 24.23
N ILE A 197 -2.14 -11.07 23.91
CA ILE A 197 -1.62 -10.14 22.91
C ILE A 197 -0.22 -9.63 23.32
N PHE A 198 -0.04 -9.24 24.57
CA PHE A 198 1.25 -8.78 25.07
C PHE A 198 2.31 -9.88 25.00
N THR A 199 1.97 -11.12 25.36
CA THR A 199 2.87 -12.27 25.26
C THR A 199 3.22 -12.56 23.80
N PHE A 200 2.28 -12.45 22.88
CA PHE A 200 2.53 -12.60 21.45
C PHE A 200 3.54 -11.54 20.92
N ILE A 201 3.37 -10.29 21.33
CA ILE A 201 4.32 -9.22 20.98
C ILE A 201 5.70 -9.49 21.59
N LEU A 202 5.76 -9.93 22.85
CA LEU A 202 7.03 -10.33 23.49
C LEU A 202 7.69 -11.51 22.78
N SER A 203 6.91 -12.48 22.31
CA SER A 203 7.41 -13.62 21.52
C SER A 203 8.06 -13.16 20.22
N ILE A 204 7.47 -12.19 19.52
CA ILE A 204 8.06 -11.58 18.32
C ILE A 204 9.41 -10.92 18.66
N ILE A 205 9.44 -10.10 19.71
CA ILE A 205 10.66 -9.44 20.17
C ILE A 205 11.72 -10.48 20.56
N GLY A 206 11.30 -11.54 21.27
CA GLY A 206 12.15 -12.67 21.65
C GLY A 206 12.80 -13.38 20.47
N VAL A 207 12.06 -13.58 19.38
CA VAL A 207 12.61 -14.15 18.13
C VAL A 207 13.71 -13.26 17.55
N PHE A 208 13.47 -11.94 17.49
CA PHE A 208 14.47 -11.00 16.98
C PHE A 208 15.72 -10.95 17.88
N ALA A 209 15.52 -10.89 19.20
CA ALA A 209 16.60 -10.91 20.18
C ALA A 209 17.42 -12.20 20.09
N PHE A 210 16.76 -13.36 19.99
CA PHE A 210 17.42 -14.65 19.84
C PHE A 210 18.23 -14.73 18.54
N ARG A 211 17.68 -14.29 17.41
CA ARG A 211 18.39 -14.27 16.12
C ARG A 211 19.59 -13.32 16.15
N TYR A 212 19.47 -12.19 16.83
CA TYR A 212 20.59 -11.27 17.04
C TYR A 212 21.69 -11.93 17.90
N TYR A 213 21.32 -12.55 19.03
CA TYR A 213 22.24 -13.30 19.89
C TYR A 213 22.94 -14.46 19.14
N ALA A 214 22.19 -15.26 18.38
CA ALA A 214 22.73 -16.36 17.59
C ALA A 214 23.74 -15.87 16.55
N ARG A 215 23.48 -14.72 15.93
CA ARG A 215 24.43 -14.09 15.00
C ARG A 215 25.70 -13.60 15.71
N GLN A 216 25.57 -12.96 16.87
CA GLN A 216 26.74 -12.54 17.64
C GLN A 216 27.61 -13.75 18.03
N LYS A 217 26.99 -14.82 18.51
CA LYS A 217 27.68 -16.04 18.92
C LYS A 217 28.40 -16.75 17.76
N LEU A 218 27.81 -16.69 16.56
CA LEU A 218 28.47 -17.16 15.34
C LEU A 218 29.74 -16.37 15.03
N TYR A 219 29.68 -15.03 15.16
CA TYR A 219 30.84 -14.19 14.84
C TYR A 219 31.94 -14.19 15.94
N SER A 220 31.56 -14.35 17.19
CA SER A 220 32.53 -14.32 18.33
C SER A 220 33.14 -15.68 18.64
N GLU A 221 32.34 -16.75 18.60
CA GLU A 221 32.77 -18.09 19.05
C GLU A 221 32.78 -19.13 17.90
N GLY A 222 32.32 -18.77 16.69
CA GLY A 222 32.20 -19.72 15.57
C GLY A 222 31.12 -20.79 15.76
N LYS A 223 30.26 -20.66 16.80
CA LYS A 223 29.22 -21.64 17.10
C LYS A 223 27.94 -21.39 16.29
N LEU A 224 27.54 -22.35 15.48
CA LEU A 224 26.25 -22.38 14.78
C LEU A 224 25.15 -22.83 15.76
N LEU A 225 24.25 -21.90 16.13
CA LEU A 225 23.06 -22.23 16.88
C LEU A 225 21.92 -22.56 15.88
N GLU A 226 21.10 -23.54 16.21
CA GLU A 226 19.92 -23.86 15.42
C GLU A 226 18.83 -22.80 15.61
N THR A 227 18.76 -21.87 14.65
CA THR A 227 17.88 -20.71 14.75
C THR A 227 16.47 -20.99 14.27
N ARG A 228 16.26 -21.98 13.39
CA ARG A 228 14.97 -22.22 12.74
C ARG A 228 13.92 -22.72 13.73
N TRP A 229 14.15 -23.89 14.32
CA TRP A 229 13.20 -24.53 15.25
C TRP A 229 13.10 -23.77 16.58
N THR A 230 14.22 -23.26 17.09
CA THR A 230 14.21 -22.45 18.30
C THR A 230 13.39 -21.16 18.12
N SER A 231 13.50 -20.47 16.95
CA SER A 231 12.67 -19.29 16.68
C SER A 231 11.19 -19.63 16.57
N VAL A 232 10.83 -20.79 15.99
CA VAL A 232 9.44 -21.28 15.94
C VAL A 232 8.93 -21.56 17.36
N GLY A 233 9.75 -22.20 18.18
CA GLY A 233 9.40 -22.47 19.59
C GLY A 233 9.18 -21.18 20.39
N ILE A 234 10.07 -20.21 20.32
CA ILE A 234 9.95 -18.91 20.99
C ILE A 234 8.71 -18.15 20.51
N PHE A 235 8.35 -18.28 19.24
CA PHE A 235 7.19 -17.59 18.66
C PHE A 235 5.85 -18.17 19.15
N PHE A 236 5.70 -19.49 19.11
CA PHE A 236 4.40 -20.13 19.37
C PHE A 236 4.20 -20.58 20.82
N ILE A 237 5.23 -21.18 21.46
CA ILE A 237 5.05 -21.87 22.75
C ILE A 237 4.56 -20.93 23.85
N PRO A 238 5.17 -19.75 24.10
CA PRO A 238 4.73 -18.87 25.18
C PRO A 238 3.29 -18.39 25.00
N THR A 239 2.93 -18.01 23.76
CA THR A 239 1.59 -17.52 23.44
C THR A 239 0.54 -18.61 23.61
N ILE A 240 0.80 -19.83 23.15
CA ILE A 240 -0.10 -20.97 23.26
C ILE A 240 -0.28 -21.38 24.74
N LEU A 241 0.81 -21.44 25.50
CA LEU A 241 0.74 -21.80 26.92
C LEU A 241 -0.11 -20.79 27.71
N ILE A 242 0.10 -19.50 27.52
CA ILE A 242 -0.68 -18.45 28.20
C ILE A 242 -2.14 -18.45 27.74
N TYR A 243 -2.40 -18.69 26.45
CA TYR A 243 -3.74 -18.80 25.93
C TYR A 243 -4.56 -19.90 26.63
N PHE A 244 -3.98 -21.08 26.79
CA PHE A 244 -4.66 -22.18 27.51
C PHE A 244 -4.69 -21.99 29.02
N ALA A 245 -3.63 -21.41 29.61
CA ALA A 245 -3.59 -21.14 31.05
C ALA A 245 -4.65 -20.13 31.51
N LEU A 246 -5.04 -19.20 30.64
CA LEU A 246 -6.09 -18.22 30.90
C LEU A 246 -7.51 -18.70 30.49
N GLY A 247 -7.66 -19.96 30.10
CA GLY A 247 -8.98 -20.51 29.76
C GLY A 247 -9.55 -20.02 28.44
N ASN A 248 -8.71 -19.87 27.41
CA ASN A 248 -9.11 -19.45 26.05
C ASN A 248 -9.77 -18.06 26.01
N PRO A 249 -9.08 -17.00 26.40
CA PRO A 249 -9.66 -15.66 26.52
C PRO A 249 -10.02 -15.01 25.17
N VAL A 250 -9.61 -15.60 24.05
CA VAL A 250 -10.04 -15.18 22.71
C VAL A 250 -10.98 -16.25 22.16
N THR A 251 -12.25 -15.90 22.01
CA THR A 251 -13.27 -16.76 21.40
C THR A 251 -13.60 -16.27 19.99
N LEU A 252 -14.19 -17.14 19.18
CA LEU A 252 -14.63 -16.79 17.84
C LEU A 252 -16.16 -16.69 17.81
N GLU A 253 -16.68 -15.53 17.39
CA GLU A 253 -18.09 -15.35 17.08
C GLU A 253 -18.30 -15.75 15.61
N TYR A 254 -19.00 -16.86 15.39
CA TYR A 254 -19.26 -17.36 14.05
C TYR A 254 -20.44 -16.63 13.40
N PRO A 255 -20.43 -16.44 12.07
CA PRO A 255 -21.58 -15.92 11.36
C PRO A 255 -22.70 -16.96 11.33
N GLU A 256 -23.89 -16.55 11.74
CA GLU A 256 -25.11 -17.39 11.71
C GLU A 256 -26.14 -16.78 10.79
N LEU A 257 -26.84 -17.61 10.03
CA LEU A 257 -27.93 -17.14 9.18
C LEU A 257 -29.17 -16.83 10.04
N LYS A 258 -29.43 -15.53 10.25
CA LYS A 258 -30.60 -15.05 11.02
C LYS A 258 -31.47 -14.14 10.14
N GLY A 259 -32.69 -14.57 9.90
CA GLY A 259 -33.60 -13.81 9.04
C GLY A 259 -33.15 -13.81 7.55
N PHE A 260 -32.96 -12.68 6.91
CA PHE A 260 -32.62 -12.54 5.49
C PHE A 260 -31.12 -12.40 5.22
N ASN A 261 -30.29 -12.47 6.25
CA ASN A 261 -28.85 -12.29 6.13
C ASN A 261 -28.09 -13.00 7.25
N PHE A 262 -26.76 -13.12 7.09
CA PHE A 262 -25.90 -13.56 8.17
C PHE A 262 -25.77 -12.46 9.23
N LYS A 263 -25.73 -12.84 10.49
CA LYS A 263 -25.44 -12.01 11.67
C LYS A 263 -24.28 -12.62 12.44
N GLY A 264 -23.55 -11.79 13.19
CA GLY A 264 -22.31 -12.21 13.84
C GLY A 264 -21.13 -12.24 12.87
N GLY A 265 -19.93 -12.46 13.42
CA GLY A 265 -18.71 -12.44 12.65
C GLY A 265 -18.34 -11.07 12.08
N ILE A 266 -17.33 -11.05 11.23
CA ILE A 266 -16.90 -9.88 10.43
C ILE A 266 -17.55 -9.98 9.06
N HIS A 267 -18.27 -8.95 8.67
CA HIS A 267 -18.85 -8.84 7.33
C HIS A 267 -17.97 -7.96 6.44
N ALA A 268 -17.22 -8.58 5.54
CA ALA A 268 -16.54 -7.87 4.45
C ALA A 268 -17.49 -7.75 3.27
N ARG A 269 -17.94 -6.54 2.97
CA ARG A 269 -18.94 -6.28 1.91
C ARG A 269 -18.44 -6.72 0.53
N GLY A 270 -19.35 -7.15 -0.34
CA GLY A 270 -19.04 -7.55 -1.71
C GLY A 270 -18.36 -6.45 -2.52
N SER A 271 -18.75 -5.18 -2.29
CA SER A 271 -18.09 -4.02 -2.90
C SER A 271 -16.63 -3.85 -2.46
N LEU A 272 -16.32 -4.10 -1.17
CA LEU A 272 -14.94 -4.08 -0.67
C LEU A 272 -14.11 -5.19 -1.34
N ILE A 273 -14.62 -6.42 -1.35
CA ILE A 273 -13.90 -7.58 -1.88
C ILE A 273 -13.66 -7.44 -3.38
N SER A 274 -14.68 -7.06 -4.15
CA SER A 274 -14.56 -6.89 -5.60
C SER A 274 -13.59 -5.76 -5.97
N LEU A 275 -13.67 -4.63 -5.27
CA LEU A 275 -12.75 -3.51 -5.46
C LEU A 275 -11.31 -3.91 -5.13
N TRP A 276 -11.09 -4.49 -3.95
CA TRP A 276 -9.77 -4.96 -3.51
C TRP A 276 -9.16 -5.94 -4.50
N PHE A 277 -9.93 -6.94 -4.93
CA PHE A 277 -9.47 -7.95 -5.88
C PHE A 277 -9.15 -7.35 -7.24
N ALA A 278 -10.03 -6.48 -7.77
CA ALA A 278 -9.84 -5.80 -9.04
C ALA A 278 -8.56 -4.95 -9.05
N LEU A 279 -8.38 -4.09 -8.02
CA LEU A 279 -7.20 -3.25 -7.89
C LEU A 279 -5.93 -4.07 -7.73
N SER A 280 -6.01 -5.19 -7.00
CA SER A 280 -4.87 -6.07 -6.74
C SER A 280 -4.38 -6.76 -8.00
N ILE A 281 -5.30 -7.37 -8.79
CA ILE A 281 -4.94 -8.04 -10.04
C ILE A 281 -4.48 -7.02 -11.09
N TYR A 282 -5.19 -5.91 -11.23
CA TYR A 282 -4.83 -4.87 -12.17
C TYR A 282 -3.43 -4.30 -11.89
N THR A 283 -3.19 -3.85 -10.67
CA THR A 283 -1.87 -3.29 -10.30
C THR A 283 -0.79 -4.37 -10.29
N GLY A 284 -1.15 -5.60 -9.92
CA GLY A 284 -0.28 -6.78 -10.00
C GLY A 284 0.28 -7.01 -11.40
N ALA A 285 -0.51 -6.75 -12.46
CA ALA A 285 -0.04 -6.86 -13.83
C ALA A 285 1.07 -5.85 -14.17
N PHE A 286 0.98 -4.63 -13.66
CA PHE A 286 2.05 -3.61 -13.81
C PHE A 286 3.30 -3.98 -13.00
N ILE A 287 3.11 -4.44 -11.76
CA ILE A 287 4.22 -4.90 -10.91
C ILE A 287 4.93 -6.10 -11.56
N ALA A 288 4.18 -7.04 -12.16
CA ALA A 288 4.75 -8.19 -12.85
C ALA A 288 5.71 -7.79 -13.98
N GLU A 289 5.34 -6.77 -14.75
CA GLU A 289 6.22 -6.26 -15.81
C GLU A 289 7.49 -5.63 -15.25
N VAL A 290 7.37 -4.83 -14.18
CA VAL A 290 8.54 -4.21 -13.53
C VAL A 290 9.44 -5.27 -12.89
N VAL A 291 8.88 -6.31 -12.26
CA VAL A 291 9.65 -7.41 -11.69
C VAL A 291 10.41 -8.16 -12.80
N ARG A 292 9.73 -8.51 -13.91
CA ARG A 292 10.35 -9.13 -15.07
C ARG A 292 11.49 -8.27 -15.63
N ALA A 293 11.21 -7.00 -15.88
CA ALA A 293 12.19 -6.06 -16.44
C ALA A 293 13.38 -5.84 -15.48
N GLY A 294 13.13 -5.74 -14.18
CA GLY A 294 14.17 -5.57 -13.17
C GLY A 294 15.09 -6.78 -13.06
N ILE A 295 14.57 -8.01 -13.14
CA ILE A 295 15.40 -9.21 -13.16
C ILE A 295 16.22 -9.29 -14.47
N GLN A 296 15.62 -8.95 -15.60
CA GLN A 296 16.29 -8.97 -16.90
C GLN A 296 17.29 -7.82 -17.11
N SER A 297 17.22 -6.76 -16.33
CA SER A 297 18.16 -5.62 -16.40
C SER A 297 19.54 -5.95 -15.80
N VAL A 298 19.65 -7.02 -15.03
CA VAL A 298 20.94 -7.47 -14.47
C VAL A 298 21.76 -8.11 -15.58
N ASP A 299 23.01 -7.64 -15.74
CA ASP A 299 23.92 -8.13 -16.77
C ASP A 299 24.19 -9.63 -16.60
N LYS A 300 24.12 -10.39 -17.70
CA LYS A 300 24.38 -11.84 -17.71
C LYS A 300 25.77 -12.19 -17.21
N GLY A 301 26.76 -11.33 -17.46
CA GLY A 301 28.10 -11.50 -16.96
C GLY A 301 28.19 -11.64 -15.45
N GLN A 302 27.25 -11.01 -14.69
CA GLN A 302 27.18 -11.17 -13.24
C GLN A 302 26.85 -12.62 -12.83
N SER A 303 25.91 -13.25 -13.54
CA SER A 303 25.52 -14.63 -13.28
C SER A 303 26.60 -15.62 -13.77
N GLU A 304 27.26 -15.35 -14.89
CA GLU A 304 28.36 -16.15 -15.42
C GLU A 304 29.59 -16.08 -14.52
N ALA A 305 29.99 -14.90 -14.06
CA ALA A 305 31.09 -14.72 -13.12
C ALA A 305 30.82 -15.43 -11.79
N ALA A 306 29.62 -15.35 -11.24
CA ALA A 306 29.24 -16.07 -10.03
C ALA A 306 29.23 -17.59 -10.24
N GLY A 307 28.80 -18.06 -11.42
CA GLY A 307 28.86 -19.45 -11.82
C GLY A 307 30.30 -19.98 -11.95
N ALA A 308 31.21 -19.17 -12.49
CA ALA A 308 32.64 -19.51 -12.60
C ALA A 308 33.29 -19.64 -11.20
N LEU A 309 32.79 -19.01 -10.18
CA LEU A 309 33.18 -19.16 -8.76
C LEU A 309 32.57 -20.40 -8.10
N GLY A 310 31.82 -21.26 -8.84
CA GLY A 310 31.19 -22.47 -8.32
C GLY A 310 29.91 -22.23 -7.51
N MET A 311 29.31 -21.04 -7.58
CA MET A 311 28.06 -20.76 -6.86
C MET A 311 26.88 -21.53 -7.46
N ARG A 312 26.05 -22.10 -6.59
CA ARG A 312 24.81 -22.76 -7.02
C ARG A 312 23.79 -21.73 -7.53
N PRO A 313 22.92 -22.07 -8.51
CA PRO A 313 21.96 -21.13 -9.11
C PRO A 313 21.08 -20.37 -8.09
N ASN A 314 20.64 -21.03 -7.02
CA ASN A 314 19.85 -20.39 -5.96
C ASN A 314 20.63 -19.31 -5.20
N PHE A 315 21.93 -19.49 -5.00
CA PHE A 315 22.78 -18.47 -4.36
C PHE A 315 23.07 -17.33 -5.33
N ILE A 316 23.27 -17.62 -6.62
CA ILE A 316 23.42 -16.59 -7.66
C ILE A 316 22.17 -15.71 -7.69
N MET A 317 20.98 -16.31 -7.73
CA MET A 317 19.71 -15.56 -7.70
C MET A 317 19.59 -14.68 -6.46
N ASN A 318 19.81 -15.25 -5.27
CA ASN A 318 19.55 -14.55 -4.01
C ASN A 318 20.63 -13.53 -3.62
N LEU A 319 21.90 -13.77 -3.96
CA LEU A 319 23.03 -12.94 -3.52
C LEU A 319 23.54 -11.98 -4.58
N VAL A 320 23.31 -12.27 -5.86
CA VAL A 320 23.85 -11.48 -6.97
C VAL A 320 22.73 -10.79 -7.75
N ILE A 321 21.74 -11.55 -8.26
CA ILE A 321 20.73 -11.02 -9.16
C ILE A 321 19.66 -10.22 -8.38
N LEU A 322 19.06 -10.83 -7.36
CA LEU A 322 17.94 -10.20 -6.62
C LEU A 322 18.29 -8.87 -5.97
N PRO A 323 19.45 -8.66 -5.30
CA PRO A 323 19.81 -7.36 -4.77
C PRO A 323 19.96 -6.27 -5.82
N GLN A 324 20.48 -6.62 -7.01
CA GLN A 324 20.61 -5.67 -8.12
C GLN A 324 19.25 -5.39 -8.77
N ALA A 325 18.43 -6.41 -9.02
CA ALA A 325 17.09 -6.27 -9.57
C ALA A 325 16.17 -5.41 -8.68
N LEU A 326 16.22 -5.58 -7.35
CA LEU A 326 15.40 -4.82 -6.41
C LEU A 326 15.61 -3.30 -6.52
N ARG A 327 16.78 -2.82 -6.92
CA ARG A 327 17.04 -1.38 -7.13
C ARG A 327 16.28 -0.82 -8.31
N VAL A 328 16.05 -1.64 -9.32
CA VAL A 328 15.26 -1.27 -10.50
C VAL A 328 13.78 -1.44 -10.21
N ILE A 329 13.40 -2.45 -9.42
CA ILE A 329 12.01 -2.81 -9.10
C ILE A 329 11.40 -1.82 -8.09
N VAL A 330 12.10 -1.50 -6.99
CA VAL A 330 11.52 -0.76 -5.85
C VAL A 330 11.06 0.66 -6.19
N PRO A 331 11.82 1.49 -6.95
CA PRO A 331 11.37 2.85 -7.26
C PRO A 331 10.02 2.92 -7.99
N PRO A 332 9.72 2.12 -9.04
CA PRO A 332 8.40 2.10 -9.66
C PRO A 332 7.27 1.60 -8.74
N LEU A 333 7.55 0.71 -7.76
CA LEU A 333 6.55 0.24 -6.82
C LEU A 333 5.92 1.38 -6.01
N ILE A 334 6.69 2.43 -5.70
CA ILE A 334 6.19 3.62 -5.01
C ILE A 334 5.00 4.22 -5.77
N SER A 335 5.17 4.39 -7.08
CA SER A 335 4.13 4.95 -7.95
C SER A 335 2.89 4.05 -8.01
N PHE A 336 3.08 2.73 -8.03
CA PHE A 336 1.94 1.80 -8.04
C PHE A 336 1.16 1.80 -6.73
N TYR A 337 1.82 1.90 -5.58
CA TYR A 337 1.14 2.00 -4.29
C TYR A 337 0.37 3.33 -4.14
N LEU A 338 0.96 4.43 -4.61
CA LEU A 338 0.25 5.70 -4.71
C LEU A 338 -0.97 5.63 -5.64
N ASN A 339 -0.85 4.90 -6.76
CA ASN A 339 -1.95 4.72 -7.70
C ASN A 339 -3.08 3.85 -7.13
N ILE A 340 -2.79 2.77 -6.40
CA ILE A 340 -3.81 1.98 -5.69
C ILE A 340 -4.61 2.88 -4.75
N THR A 341 -3.92 3.70 -3.96
CA THR A 341 -4.56 4.61 -3.01
C THR A 341 -5.48 5.62 -3.70
N LYS A 342 -5.04 6.19 -4.83
CA LYS A 342 -5.87 7.13 -5.62
C LYS A 342 -7.02 6.43 -6.34
N ASN A 343 -6.77 5.24 -6.88
CA ASN A 343 -7.78 4.45 -7.59
C ASN A 343 -8.87 3.90 -6.66
N SER A 344 -8.66 3.93 -5.32
CA SER A 344 -9.74 3.62 -4.37
C SER A 344 -10.96 4.53 -4.56
N SER A 345 -10.77 5.77 -5.07
CA SER A 345 -11.86 6.70 -5.40
C SER A 345 -12.84 6.16 -6.44
N LEU A 346 -12.43 5.22 -7.28
CA LEU A 346 -13.30 4.52 -8.23
C LEU A 346 -14.28 3.55 -7.53
N ALA A 347 -14.09 3.32 -6.24
CA ALA A 347 -14.96 2.52 -5.37
C ALA A 347 -16.42 2.97 -5.39
N LEU A 348 -16.66 4.26 -5.63
CA LEU A 348 -18.00 4.84 -5.76
C LEU A 348 -18.83 4.11 -6.80
N ALA A 349 -18.22 3.64 -7.89
CA ALA A 349 -18.92 2.93 -8.98
C ALA A 349 -19.54 1.59 -8.55
N VAL A 350 -19.03 0.98 -7.47
CA VAL A 350 -19.55 -0.28 -6.90
C VAL A 350 -20.17 -0.09 -5.52
N GLY A 351 -20.47 1.15 -5.14
CA GLY A 351 -21.12 1.47 -3.88
C GLY A 351 -20.26 1.27 -2.63
N TYR A 352 -18.94 1.29 -2.76
CA TYR A 352 -18.04 1.28 -1.61
C TYR A 352 -17.73 2.71 -1.15
N MET A 353 -17.96 2.97 0.13
CA MET A 353 -17.88 4.31 0.72
C MET A 353 -16.47 4.59 1.25
N ASP A 354 -15.59 5.01 0.36
CA ASP A 354 -14.28 5.57 0.71
C ASP A 354 -14.39 7.08 1.05
N ILE A 355 -13.27 7.77 1.19
CA ILE A 355 -13.29 9.22 1.46
C ILE A 355 -13.93 10.02 0.32
N THR A 356 -13.80 9.57 -0.92
CA THR A 356 -14.44 10.22 -2.07
C THR A 356 -15.95 10.02 -2.05
N GLY A 357 -16.41 8.81 -1.72
CA GLY A 357 -17.84 8.49 -1.61
C GLY A 357 -18.50 9.20 -0.42
N THR A 358 -17.82 9.33 0.72
CA THR A 358 -18.36 10.01 1.92
C THR A 358 -18.26 11.52 1.79
N LEU A 359 -17.07 12.09 1.89
CA LEU A 359 -16.85 13.54 1.90
C LEU A 359 -17.09 14.17 0.53
N GLY A 360 -16.51 13.61 -0.53
CA GLY A 360 -16.61 14.14 -1.89
C GLY A 360 -17.95 13.84 -2.59
N GLY A 361 -18.69 12.84 -2.12
CA GLY A 361 -19.98 12.45 -2.65
C GLY A 361 -21.13 12.97 -1.79
N ILE A 362 -21.50 12.21 -0.75
CA ILE A 362 -22.74 12.46 0.00
C ILE A 362 -22.66 13.74 0.81
N THR A 363 -21.61 13.93 1.61
CA THR A 363 -21.46 15.15 2.44
C THR A 363 -21.47 16.41 1.58
N LEU A 364 -20.71 16.44 0.49
CA LEU A 364 -20.67 17.56 -0.44
C LEU A 364 -22.06 17.91 -0.96
N ASN A 365 -22.81 16.89 -1.43
CA ASN A 365 -24.15 17.09 -2.01
C ASN A 365 -25.20 17.51 -0.97
N GLN A 366 -25.13 16.99 0.26
CA GLN A 366 -26.09 17.34 1.32
C GLN A 366 -25.86 18.74 1.88
N THR A 367 -24.61 19.13 2.05
CA THR A 367 -24.26 20.41 2.69
C THR A 367 -24.16 21.56 1.69
N GLY A 368 -24.02 21.28 0.40
CA GLY A 368 -23.72 22.26 -0.63
C GLY A 368 -22.34 22.93 -0.49
N ARG A 369 -21.49 22.44 0.43
CA ARG A 369 -20.15 22.97 0.73
C ARG A 369 -19.09 22.35 -0.18
N ALA A 370 -19.24 22.57 -1.50
CA ALA A 370 -18.42 21.89 -2.50
C ALA A 370 -16.93 22.25 -2.41
N ILE A 371 -16.60 23.53 -2.17
CA ILE A 371 -15.22 24.01 -2.13
C ILE A 371 -14.51 23.44 -0.90
N GLU A 372 -15.14 23.54 0.26
CA GLU A 372 -14.59 23.06 1.52
C GLU A 372 -14.38 21.54 1.50
N ALA A 373 -15.36 20.78 1.01
CA ALA A 373 -15.28 19.33 0.90
C ALA A 373 -14.18 18.90 -0.06
N VAL A 374 -14.06 19.55 -1.24
CA VAL A 374 -13.00 19.25 -2.21
C VAL A 374 -11.62 19.61 -1.67
N LEU A 375 -11.46 20.76 -0.99
CA LEU A 375 -10.18 21.14 -0.38
C LEU A 375 -9.75 20.13 0.69
N LEU A 376 -10.66 19.66 1.53
CA LEU A 376 -10.38 18.61 2.52
C LEU A 376 -10.00 17.29 1.86
N LEU A 377 -10.70 16.92 0.78
CA LEU A 377 -10.40 15.71 0.01
C LEU A 377 -8.99 15.78 -0.62
N MET A 378 -8.66 16.92 -1.23
CA MET A 378 -7.33 17.16 -1.79
C MET A 378 -6.24 17.12 -0.72
N LEU A 379 -6.48 17.75 0.44
CA LEU A 379 -5.57 17.71 1.58
C LEU A 379 -5.32 16.27 2.06
N PHE A 380 -6.39 15.49 2.19
CA PHE A 380 -6.28 14.10 2.59
C PHE A 380 -5.39 13.29 1.62
N TYR A 381 -5.68 13.34 0.31
CA TYR A 381 -4.88 12.60 -0.67
C TYR A 381 -3.44 13.10 -0.75
N LEU A 382 -3.21 14.40 -0.54
CA LEU A 382 -1.86 14.96 -0.46
C LEU A 382 -1.09 14.39 0.74
N VAL A 383 -1.68 14.44 1.94
CA VAL A 383 -1.05 13.93 3.16
C VAL A 383 -0.72 12.44 3.05
N ILE A 384 -1.67 11.63 2.59
CA ILE A 384 -1.46 10.19 2.39
C ILE A 384 -0.37 9.93 1.35
N SER A 385 -0.40 10.64 0.22
CA SER A 385 0.59 10.47 -0.85
C SER A 385 2.00 10.84 -0.37
N LEU A 386 2.13 11.94 0.38
CA LEU A 386 3.41 12.34 0.97
C LEU A 386 3.90 11.32 2.01
N SER A 387 2.99 10.79 2.84
CA SER A 387 3.31 9.77 3.85
C SER A 387 3.81 8.47 3.21
N ILE A 388 3.10 7.94 2.22
CA ILE A 388 3.52 6.75 1.47
C ILE A 388 4.87 6.99 0.79
N SER A 389 5.03 8.14 0.13
CA SER A 389 6.27 8.51 -0.54
C SER A 389 7.44 8.61 0.45
N ALA A 390 7.24 9.21 1.62
CA ALA A 390 8.26 9.32 2.66
C ALA A 390 8.70 7.94 3.17
N ILE A 391 7.75 7.07 3.53
CA ILE A 391 8.02 5.71 4.01
C ILE A 391 8.80 4.91 2.96
N MET A 392 8.34 4.94 1.71
CA MET A 392 8.96 4.20 0.62
C MET A 392 10.34 4.75 0.26
N ASN A 393 10.57 6.06 0.33
CA ASN A 393 11.88 6.67 0.10
C ASN A 393 12.88 6.28 1.19
N VAL A 394 12.46 6.19 2.46
CA VAL A 394 13.30 5.65 3.55
C VAL A 394 13.69 4.20 3.25
N TYR A 395 12.73 3.38 2.85
CA TYR A 395 12.98 1.98 2.46
C TYR A 395 13.95 1.88 1.27
N ASN A 396 13.74 2.69 0.22
CA ASN A 396 14.60 2.73 -0.96
C ASN A 396 16.05 3.12 -0.59
N ARG A 397 16.23 4.15 0.26
CA ARG A 397 17.55 4.54 0.76
C ARG A 397 18.24 3.40 1.53
N SER A 398 17.50 2.62 2.32
CA SER A 398 18.06 1.51 3.08
C SER A 398 18.60 0.38 2.19
N ILE A 399 17.98 0.15 1.02
CA ILE A 399 18.45 -0.80 0.01
C ILE A 399 19.72 -0.29 -0.66
N MET A 400 19.79 1.01 -1.01
CA MET A 400 20.94 1.62 -1.66
C MET A 400 22.17 1.75 -0.74
N LEU A 401 21.97 2.00 0.56
CA LEU A 401 23.07 2.19 1.52
C LEU A 401 23.86 0.90 1.80
N LYS A 402 23.23 -0.26 1.75
CA LYS A 402 23.90 -1.55 1.96
C LYS A 402 25.06 -1.81 0.98
N GLU A 403 25.05 -1.20 -0.18
CA GLU A 403 26.13 -1.36 -1.17
C GLU A 403 27.27 -0.38 -1.02
N ARG A 404 26.97 0.86 -0.69
CA ARG A 404 28.05 1.82 -0.46
C ARG A 404 28.98 1.31 0.65
N LEU A 405 28.43 0.64 1.65
CA LEU A 405 29.22 0.03 2.71
C LEU A 405 30.01 -1.19 2.20
N ILE A 406 29.43 -2.05 1.38
CA ILE A 406 30.11 -3.22 0.80
C ILE A 406 31.20 -2.79 -0.19
N CYS A 407 30.92 -1.87 -1.10
CA CYS A 407 31.93 -1.31 -2.00
C CYS A 407 33.06 -0.61 -1.25
N LEU A 408 32.74 0.18 -0.22
CA LEU A 408 33.74 0.86 0.60
C LEU A 408 34.62 -0.14 1.36
N GLU A 409 34.03 -1.19 1.91
CA GLU A 409 34.75 -2.26 2.62
C GLU A 409 35.65 -3.06 1.69
N ILE A 410 35.20 -3.35 0.46
CA ILE A 410 36.02 -4.00 -0.58
C ILE A 410 37.16 -3.09 -1.01
N ILE A 411 36.91 -1.81 -1.25
CA ILE A 411 37.92 -0.83 -1.62
C ILE A 411 38.96 -0.68 -0.47
N ILE A 412 38.53 -0.55 0.78
CA ILE A 412 39.42 -0.45 1.94
C ILE A 412 40.27 -1.72 2.07
N ARG A 413 39.68 -2.91 1.87
CA ARG A 413 40.46 -4.18 1.92
C ARG A 413 41.46 -4.32 0.77
N LEU A 414 41.14 -3.77 -0.41
CA LEU A 414 42.07 -3.76 -1.56
C LEU A 414 43.26 -2.79 -1.32
N PHE A 415 43.00 -1.64 -0.68
CA PHE A 415 44.06 -0.68 -0.31
C PHE A 415 44.87 -1.08 0.92
N ALA A 416 44.29 -1.85 1.85
CA ALA A 416 44.99 -2.36 3.04
C ALA A 416 45.90 -3.59 2.75
N ARG A 417 45.85 -4.15 1.52
CA ARG A 417 46.74 -5.24 1.09
C ARG A 417 47.94 -4.78 0.23
N LYS A 418 48.15 -3.49 0.09
CA LYS A 418 49.38 -2.89 -0.42
C LYS A 418 50.18 -2.27 0.71
#